data_a48ec1be9db1c0973b1946c49d29a66a
#
_entry.id   a48ec1be9db1c0973b1946c49d29a66a
#
_cell.length_a   1.000
_cell.length_b   1.000
_cell.length_c   1.000
_cell.angle_alpha   90.00
_cell.angle_beta   90.00
_cell.angle_gamma   90.00
#
_symmetry.space_group_name_H-M   'P 1'
#
loop_
_entity.id
_entity.type
_entity.pdbx_description
1 polymer ?
#
loop_
_entity_poly.entity_id
_entity_poly.type
_entity_poly.pdbx_seq_one_letter_code
_entity_poly.pdbx_strand_id
1 'polypeptide(L)'
;DLLKKLVPQAQSFAILACDSETTRPSVKLIEELAARGVLPLRLADKAVTNSYAQWQARALEFAGKVDAIYMLNHDTLRDDNGNHVDYLAAGRWYLENIRIPEASHEDQFVMEGMLLTANDSGFNQGQLAFEMAHEILSRGLSPARMAVRTPDRGPYMVNRMRAEALGVDLEDVLYLIDELVDRSLALER
;
A
#
# COMPACT_ATOMS: atom_id res chain seq x y z
N ASP A 1 -2.75 9.17 -6.68
CA ASP A 1 -2.55 9.93 -7.93
C ASP A 1 -1.75 9.13 -8.97
N LEU A 2 -0.60 8.50 -8.62
CA LEU A 2 0.21 7.74 -9.58
C LEU A 2 -0.56 6.56 -10.19
N LEU A 3 -1.30 5.77 -9.39
CA LEU A 3 -2.13 4.68 -9.91
C LEU A 3 -3.09 5.15 -11.02
N LYS A 4 -3.74 6.31 -10.84
CA LYS A 4 -4.65 6.89 -11.84
C LYS A 4 -3.94 7.32 -13.12
N LYS A 5 -2.65 7.65 -13.06
CA LYS A 5 -1.82 7.95 -14.25
C LYS A 5 -1.36 6.68 -14.94
N LEU A 6 -1.01 5.64 -14.19
CA LEU A 6 -0.65 4.32 -14.71
C LEU A 6 -1.84 3.61 -15.36
N VAL A 7 -3.04 3.78 -14.78
CA VAL A 7 -4.27 3.12 -15.23
C VAL A 7 -5.36 4.18 -15.38
N PRO A 8 -5.31 5.01 -16.46
CA PRO A 8 -6.22 6.16 -16.62
C PRO A 8 -7.70 5.80 -16.66
N GLN A 9 -8.04 4.59 -17.11
CA GLN A 9 -9.40 4.08 -17.19
C GLN A 9 -9.97 3.68 -15.83
N ALA A 10 -9.14 3.41 -14.81
CA ALA A 10 -9.61 3.01 -13.48
C ALA A 10 -10.51 4.10 -12.86
N GLN A 11 -11.63 3.72 -12.29
CA GLN A 11 -12.61 4.62 -11.65
C GLN A 11 -12.90 4.24 -10.20
N SER A 12 -12.62 2.99 -9.83
CA SER A 12 -12.96 2.45 -8.53
C SER A 12 -11.82 1.63 -7.93
N PHE A 13 -11.81 1.56 -6.61
CA PHE A 13 -10.91 0.67 -5.88
C PHE A 13 -11.59 0.08 -4.66
N ALA A 14 -11.03 -1.02 -4.16
CA ALA A 14 -11.38 -1.61 -2.88
C ALA A 14 -10.15 -1.65 -1.95
N ILE A 15 -10.39 -1.62 -0.64
CA ILE A 15 -9.34 -1.82 0.38
C ILE A 15 -9.29 -3.29 0.75
N LEU A 16 -8.10 -3.88 0.73
CA LEU A 16 -7.82 -5.22 1.24
C LEU A 16 -6.77 -5.14 2.33
N ALA A 17 -7.12 -5.51 3.56
CA ALA A 17 -6.28 -5.33 4.74
C ALA A 17 -6.43 -6.49 5.73
N CYS A 18 -5.38 -6.77 6.49
CA CYS A 18 -5.53 -7.51 7.74
C CYS A 18 -6.15 -6.62 8.83
N ASP A 19 -6.71 -7.24 9.87
CA ASP A 19 -7.33 -6.54 11.00
C ASP A 19 -6.30 -6.34 12.12
N SER A 20 -5.69 -5.16 12.16
CA SER A 20 -4.69 -4.79 13.16
C SER A 20 -4.92 -3.37 13.70
N GLU A 21 -4.24 -3.06 14.80
CA GLU A 21 -4.28 -1.71 15.40
C GLU A 21 -3.72 -0.63 14.47
N THR A 22 -2.81 -1.00 13.56
CA THR A 22 -2.21 -0.08 12.59
C THR A 22 -3.07 0.11 11.34
N THR A 23 -3.73 -0.95 10.87
CA THR A 23 -4.54 -0.88 9.63
C THR A 23 -5.90 -0.23 9.84
N ARG A 24 -6.55 -0.42 11.00
CA ARG A 24 -7.87 0.19 11.27
C ARG A 24 -7.91 1.71 11.13
N PRO A 25 -6.95 2.48 11.71
CA PRO A 25 -6.90 3.93 11.52
C PRO A 25 -6.67 4.34 10.07
N SER A 26 -5.82 3.61 9.33
CA SER A 26 -5.55 3.87 7.91
C SER A 26 -6.78 3.65 7.05
N VAL A 27 -7.52 2.55 7.29
CA VAL A 27 -8.80 2.29 6.61
C VAL A 27 -9.80 3.40 6.88
N LYS A 28 -9.96 3.81 8.15
CA LYS A 28 -10.86 4.91 8.54
C LYS A 28 -10.50 6.22 7.85
N LEU A 29 -9.22 6.56 7.81
CA LEU A 29 -8.75 7.77 7.12
C LEU A 29 -9.10 7.73 5.63
N ILE A 30 -8.90 6.60 4.95
CA ILE A 30 -9.22 6.45 3.53
C ILE A 30 -10.74 6.60 3.32
N GLU A 31 -11.57 6.03 4.20
CA GLU A 31 -13.03 6.20 4.15
C GLU A 31 -13.45 7.68 4.32
N GLU A 32 -12.83 8.40 5.25
CA GLU A 32 -13.07 9.83 5.47
C GLU A 32 -12.68 10.66 4.24
N LEU A 33 -11.53 10.36 3.62
CA LEU A 33 -11.07 11.02 2.39
C LEU A 33 -12.01 10.69 1.21
N ALA A 34 -12.46 9.45 1.10
CA ALA A 34 -13.43 9.04 0.09
C ALA A 34 -14.77 9.77 0.25
N ALA A 35 -15.28 9.86 1.49
CA ALA A 35 -16.53 10.59 1.79
C ALA A 35 -16.43 12.09 1.46
N ARG A 36 -15.22 12.67 1.54
CA ARG A 36 -14.94 14.06 1.16
C ARG A 36 -14.76 14.26 -0.35
N GLY A 37 -14.72 13.20 -1.14
CA GLY A 37 -14.52 13.25 -2.59
C GLY A 37 -13.14 13.72 -3.03
N VAL A 38 -12.10 13.59 -2.18
CA VAL A 38 -10.75 14.07 -2.49
C VAL A 38 -9.86 12.99 -3.11
N LEU A 39 -10.33 11.75 -3.16
CA LEU A 39 -9.59 10.66 -3.79
C LEU A 39 -9.81 10.64 -5.31
N PRO A 40 -8.78 10.28 -6.10
CA PRO A 40 -8.89 10.23 -7.56
C PRO A 40 -9.74 9.05 -8.07
N LEU A 41 -9.98 8.05 -7.23
CA LEU A 41 -10.81 6.88 -7.50
C LEU A 41 -11.90 6.75 -6.42
N ARG A 42 -13.04 6.20 -6.80
CA ARG A 42 -14.13 5.94 -5.87
C ARG A 42 -13.83 4.68 -5.03
N LEU A 43 -13.88 4.80 -3.72
CA LEU A 43 -13.88 3.64 -2.83
C LEU A 43 -15.21 2.89 -2.99
N ALA A 44 -15.14 1.66 -3.48
CA ALA A 44 -16.31 0.84 -3.77
C ALA A 44 -16.62 -0.17 -2.67
N ASP A 45 -15.58 -0.73 -2.04
CA ASP A 45 -15.73 -1.78 -1.02
C ASP A 45 -14.47 -1.86 -0.14
N LYS A 46 -14.53 -2.63 0.95
CA LYS A 46 -13.38 -2.94 1.81
C LYS A 46 -13.51 -4.34 2.42
N ALA A 47 -12.36 -4.94 2.70
CA ALA A 47 -12.23 -6.12 3.54
C ALA A 47 -11.12 -5.91 4.57
N VAL A 48 -11.44 -6.11 5.84
CA VAL A 48 -10.51 -6.03 6.97
C VAL A 48 -10.69 -7.32 7.77
N THR A 49 -9.73 -8.25 7.65
CA THR A 49 -9.86 -9.59 8.25
C THR A 49 -8.51 -10.23 8.47
N ASN A 50 -8.38 -11.03 9.54
CA ASN A 50 -7.22 -11.89 9.78
C ASN A 50 -7.42 -13.33 9.31
N SER A 51 -8.60 -13.71 8.81
CA SER A 51 -8.80 -15.01 8.18
C SER A 51 -8.23 -15.00 6.77
N TYR A 52 -7.24 -15.85 6.50
CA TYR A 52 -6.63 -15.99 5.19
C TYR A 52 -7.65 -16.43 4.14
N ALA A 53 -8.52 -17.37 4.45
CA ALA A 53 -9.57 -17.81 3.55
C ALA A 53 -10.54 -16.67 3.17
N GLN A 54 -10.94 -15.84 4.15
CA GLN A 54 -11.79 -14.67 3.87
C GLN A 54 -11.03 -13.62 3.06
N TRP A 55 -9.76 -13.37 3.36
CA TRP A 55 -8.92 -12.42 2.64
C TRP A 55 -8.79 -12.82 1.16
N GLN A 56 -8.55 -14.11 0.88
CA GLN A 56 -8.51 -14.66 -0.47
C GLN A 56 -9.85 -14.51 -1.20
N ALA A 57 -10.95 -14.89 -0.55
CA ALA A 57 -12.29 -14.78 -1.13
C ALA A 57 -12.64 -13.32 -1.48
N ARG A 58 -12.29 -12.37 -0.61
CA ARG A 58 -12.52 -10.95 -0.86
C ARG A 58 -11.63 -10.39 -1.96
N ALA A 59 -10.37 -10.83 -2.04
CA ALA A 59 -9.47 -10.44 -3.14
C ALA A 59 -10.04 -10.86 -4.50
N LEU A 60 -10.52 -12.11 -4.62
CA LEU A 60 -11.16 -12.62 -5.84
C LEU A 60 -12.45 -11.88 -6.17
N GLU A 61 -13.27 -11.60 -5.18
CA GLU A 61 -14.50 -10.81 -5.35
C GLU A 61 -14.19 -9.39 -5.87
N PHE A 62 -13.18 -8.73 -5.30
CA PHE A 62 -12.75 -7.39 -5.72
C PHE A 62 -12.22 -7.40 -7.16
N ALA A 63 -11.44 -8.42 -7.55
CA ALA A 63 -10.92 -8.54 -8.89
C ALA A 63 -12.02 -8.57 -9.99
N GLY A 64 -13.24 -8.98 -9.62
CA GLY A 64 -14.41 -8.96 -10.52
C GLY A 64 -15.30 -7.72 -10.41
N LYS A 65 -15.01 -6.79 -9.46
CA LYS A 65 -15.93 -5.68 -9.15
C LYS A 65 -15.32 -4.28 -9.20
N VAL A 66 -14.02 -4.18 -9.07
CA VAL A 66 -13.31 -2.89 -9.03
C VAL A 66 -12.13 -2.88 -9.98
N ASP A 67 -11.62 -1.68 -10.26
CA ASP A 67 -10.53 -1.50 -11.21
C ASP A 67 -9.15 -1.60 -10.56
N ALA A 68 -9.07 -1.48 -9.24
CA ALA A 68 -7.82 -1.59 -8.49
C ALA A 68 -8.04 -2.04 -7.04
N ILE A 69 -6.99 -2.57 -6.41
CA ILE A 69 -6.96 -2.86 -4.97
C ILE A 69 -5.97 -1.94 -4.29
N TYR A 70 -6.39 -1.31 -3.19
CA TYR A 70 -5.48 -0.66 -2.26
C TYR A 70 -5.13 -1.64 -1.16
N MET A 71 -3.88 -2.13 -1.22
CA MET A 71 -3.38 -3.12 -0.28
C MET A 71 -2.86 -2.42 0.97
N LEU A 72 -3.39 -2.82 2.11
CA LEU A 72 -2.83 -2.55 3.43
C LEU A 72 -2.32 -3.85 4.02
N ASN A 73 -1.53 -3.77 5.07
CA ASN A 73 -0.82 -4.88 5.67
C ASN A 73 -1.57 -6.24 5.62
N HIS A 74 -0.84 -7.33 5.38
CA HIS A 74 -1.34 -8.72 5.33
C HIS A 74 -0.48 -9.69 6.17
N ASP A 75 0.33 -9.16 7.09
CA ASP A 75 1.27 -9.93 7.91
C ASP A 75 0.66 -10.58 9.15
N THR A 76 -0.61 -10.33 9.46
CA THR A 76 -1.30 -10.94 10.61
C THR A 76 -2.32 -12.00 10.21
N LEU A 77 -2.34 -12.40 8.94
CA LEU A 77 -3.25 -13.42 8.42
C LEU A 77 -3.02 -14.79 9.09
N ARG A 78 -4.12 -15.51 9.29
CA ARG A 78 -4.11 -16.84 9.90
C ARG A 78 -4.92 -17.82 9.06
N ASP A 79 -4.44 -19.06 9.01
CA ASP A 79 -5.15 -20.18 8.40
C ASP A 79 -6.34 -20.64 9.29
N ASP A 80 -7.10 -21.62 8.80
CA ASP A 80 -8.27 -22.17 9.51
C ASP A 80 -7.90 -22.89 10.83
N ASN A 81 -6.63 -23.22 11.03
CA ASN A 81 -6.12 -23.81 12.27
C ASN A 81 -5.58 -22.72 13.25
N GLY A 82 -5.64 -21.44 12.85
CA GLY A 82 -5.13 -20.33 13.65
C GLY A 82 -3.62 -20.11 13.52
N ASN A 83 -2.91 -20.83 12.67
CA ASN A 83 -1.49 -20.63 12.42
C ASN A 83 -1.28 -19.36 11.60
N HIS A 84 -0.17 -18.68 11.86
CA HIS A 84 0.25 -17.52 11.08
C HIS A 84 0.59 -17.95 9.64
N VAL A 85 0.06 -17.19 8.68
CA VAL A 85 0.39 -17.36 7.26
C VAL A 85 1.60 -16.50 6.93
N ASP A 86 2.63 -17.10 6.33
CA ASP A 86 3.80 -16.37 5.85
C ASP A 86 3.36 -15.31 4.82
N TYR A 87 3.82 -14.06 5.01
CA TYR A 87 3.40 -12.95 4.17
C TYR A 87 3.80 -13.12 2.70
N LEU A 88 4.97 -13.77 2.42
CA LEU A 88 5.37 -14.08 1.05
C LEU A 88 4.50 -15.18 0.43
N ALA A 89 3.98 -16.12 1.24
CA ALA A 89 3.02 -17.11 0.75
C ALA A 89 1.68 -16.44 0.39
N ALA A 90 1.22 -15.49 1.21
CA ALA A 90 0.03 -14.69 0.91
C ALA A 90 0.24 -13.84 -0.35
N GLY A 91 1.39 -13.15 -0.47
CA GLY A 91 1.79 -12.37 -1.63
C GLY A 91 1.85 -13.20 -2.91
N ARG A 92 2.46 -14.40 -2.84
CA ARG A 92 2.51 -15.34 -3.98
C ARG A 92 1.11 -15.71 -4.44
N TRP A 93 0.26 -16.16 -3.52
CA TRP A 93 -1.11 -16.50 -3.87
C TRP A 93 -1.83 -15.33 -4.56
N TYR A 94 -1.66 -14.11 -4.02
CA TYR A 94 -2.25 -12.91 -4.58
C TYR A 94 -1.78 -12.67 -6.02
N LEU A 95 -0.48 -12.69 -6.27
CA LEU A 95 0.10 -12.47 -7.59
C LEU A 95 -0.33 -13.52 -8.63
N GLU A 96 -0.54 -14.77 -8.20
CA GLU A 96 -0.99 -15.86 -9.06
C GLU A 96 -2.48 -15.76 -9.41
N ASN A 97 -3.32 -15.23 -8.53
CA ASN A 97 -4.77 -15.29 -8.66
C ASN A 97 -5.43 -13.94 -9.01
N ILE A 98 -4.80 -12.81 -8.71
CA ILE A 98 -5.37 -11.48 -8.93
C ILE A 98 -4.70 -10.81 -10.13
N ARG A 99 -5.51 -10.28 -11.06
CA ARG A 99 -5.06 -9.69 -12.33
C ARG A 99 -5.56 -8.27 -12.53
N ILE A 100 -5.76 -7.52 -11.45
CA ILE A 100 -6.05 -6.08 -11.49
C ILE A 100 -4.93 -5.31 -10.79
N PRO A 101 -4.71 -4.04 -11.13
CA PRO A 101 -3.68 -3.20 -10.52
C PRO A 101 -3.86 -3.04 -9.02
N GLU A 102 -2.76 -2.98 -8.31
CA GLU A 102 -2.76 -2.67 -6.88
C GLU A 102 -1.83 -1.51 -6.55
N ALA A 103 -2.12 -0.83 -5.44
CA ALA A 103 -1.30 0.21 -4.86
C ALA A 103 -1.20 0.04 -3.34
N SER A 104 -0.11 0.54 -2.77
CA SER A 104 0.13 0.54 -1.32
C SER A 104 0.86 1.82 -0.90
N HIS A 105 1.19 1.93 0.39
CA HIS A 105 2.06 2.97 0.95
C HIS A 105 3.32 2.38 1.61
N GLU A 106 3.54 1.07 1.50
CA GLU A 106 4.71 0.38 2.03
C GLU A 106 5.53 -0.23 0.89
N ASP A 107 6.86 -0.08 0.92
CA ASP A 107 7.80 -0.61 -0.08
C ASP A 107 7.79 -2.14 -0.14
N GLN A 108 7.51 -2.78 0.99
CA GLN A 108 7.38 -4.24 1.11
C GLN A 108 6.52 -4.83 -0.01
N PHE A 109 5.37 -4.23 -0.32
CA PHE A 109 4.45 -4.77 -1.32
C PHE A 109 5.03 -4.79 -2.73
N VAL A 110 5.78 -3.76 -3.11
CA VAL A 110 6.47 -3.72 -4.41
C VAL A 110 7.63 -4.71 -4.43
N MET A 111 8.34 -4.87 -3.31
CA MET A 111 9.39 -5.89 -3.19
C MET A 111 8.84 -7.32 -3.22
N GLU A 112 7.64 -7.56 -2.70
CA GLU A 112 6.93 -8.84 -2.85
C GLU A 112 6.55 -9.13 -4.31
N GLY A 113 6.34 -8.10 -5.11
CA GLY A 113 6.01 -8.19 -6.53
C GLY A 113 4.70 -7.50 -6.92
N MET A 114 4.07 -6.73 -6.03
CA MET A 114 2.88 -5.92 -6.35
C MET A 114 3.25 -4.66 -7.10
N LEU A 115 2.28 -4.03 -7.80
CA LEU A 115 2.55 -3.07 -8.85
C LEU A 115 3.20 -1.78 -8.34
N LEU A 116 2.63 -1.14 -7.32
CA LEU A 116 2.91 0.27 -7.02
C LEU A 116 2.89 0.56 -5.53
N THR A 117 3.87 1.33 -5.07
CA THR A 117 3.77 2.03 -3.79
C THR A 117 4.13 3.52 -3.90
N ALA A 118 3.45 4.34 -3.09
CA ALA A 118 3.95 5.65 -2.68
C ALA A 118 4.51 5.49 -1.27
N ASN A 119 5.80 5.18 -1.18
CA ASN A 119 6.41 4.74 0.08
C ASN A 119 6.28 5.78 1.19
N ASP A 120 5.91 5.31 2.37
CA ASP A 120 5.92 6.06 3.62
C ASP A 120 7.31 5.94 4.28
N SER A 121 8.29 6.69 3.74
CA SER A 121 9.71 6.53 4.07
C SER A 121 9.99 6.59 5.57
N GLY A 122 10.32 5.44 6.16
CA GLY A 122 10.79 5.34 7.55
C GLY A 122 12.07 6.15 7.80
N PHE A 123 12.92 6.32 6.78
CA PHE A 123 14.11 7.18 6.87
C PHE A 123 13.72 8.65 7.05
N ASN A 124 12.81 9.18 6.23
CA ASN A 124 12.36 10.57 6.33
C ASN A 124 11.63 10.82 7.66
N GLN A 125 10.83 9.85 8.12
CA GLN A 125 10.18 9.88 9.44
C GLN A 125 11.21 9.97 10.56
N GLY A 126 12.21 9.08 10.54
CA GLY A 126 13.29 9.05 11.55
C GLY A 126 14.14 10.32 11.54
N GLN A 127 14.49 10.84 10.36
CA GLN A 127 15.23 12.09 10.22
C GLN A 127 14.45 13.27 10.82
N LEU A 128 13.19 13.42 10.48
CA LEU A 128 12.35 14.50 11.00
C LEU A 128 12.16 14.38 12.52
N ALA A 129 11.96 13.17 13.05
CA ALA A 129 11.87 12.93 14.48
C ALA A 129 13.18 13.32 15.20
N PHE A 130 14.35 12.99 14.62
CA PHE A 130 15.65 13.39 15.15
C PHE A 130 15.82 14.92 15.15
N GLU A 131 15.45 15.61 14.07
CA GLU A 131 15.51 17.06 13.99
C GLU A 131 14.65 17.72 15.07
N MET A 132 13.43 17.23 15.27
CA MET A 132 12.55 17.71 16.34
C MET A 132 13.13 17.45 17.73
N ALA A 133 13.68 16.26 17.98
CA ALA A 133 14.35 15.95 19.24
C ALA A 133 15.58 16.86 19.48
N HIS A 134 16.35 17.13 18.44
CA HIS A 134 17.48 18.06 18.52
C HIS A 134 17.05 19.48 18.88
N GLU A 135 15.97 20.00 18.30
CA GLU A 135 15.42 21.31 18.68
C GLU A 135 15.00 21.38 20.14
N ILE A 136 14.39 20.31 20.68
CA ILE A 136 14.02 20.21 22.09
C ILE A 136 15.25 20.24 22.97
N LEU A 137 16.22 19.36 22.70
CA LEU A 137 17.37 19.12 23.58
C LEU A 137 18.43 20.24 23.52
N SER A 138 18.70 20.78 22.31
CA SER A 138 19.75 21.77 22.12
C SER A 138 19.28 23.22 22.22
N ARG A 139 18.01 23.49 21.88
CA ARG A 139 17.43 24.84 21.87
C ARG A 139 16.42 25.09 23.00
N GLY A 140 16.14 24.06 23.80
CA GLY A 140 15.20 24.17 24.92
C GLY A 140 13.75 24.41 24.47
N LEU A 141 13.40 24.02 23.23
CA LEU A 141 12.02 24.15 22.75
C LEU A 141 11.09 23.21 23.53
N SER A 142 9.95 23.74 23.94
CA SER A 142 8.94 22.92 24.63
C SER A 142 8.20 22.04 23.61
N PRO A 143 8.16 20.71 23.80
CA PRO A 143 7.39 19.80 22.94
C PRO A 143 5.92 20.22 22.79
N ALA A 144 5.31 20.76 23.85
CA ALA A 144 3.92 21.21 23.85
C ALA A 144 3.65 22.42 22.93
N ARG A 145 4.70 23.09 22.46
CA ARG A 145 4.62 24.24 21.54
C ARG A 145 5.05 23.89 20.12
N MET A 146 5.50 22.69 19.89
CA MET A 146 5.90 22.26 18.56
C MET A 146 4.68 21.85 17.74
N ALA A 147 4.59 22.37 16.51
CA ALA A 147 3.59 21.90 15.57
C ALA A 147 3.90 20.46 15.16
N VAL A 148 2.87 19.68 14.87
CA VAL A 148 3.03 18.39 14.19
C VAL A 148 3.62 18.66 12.81
N ARG A 149 4.67 17.92 12.47
CA ARG A 149 5.35 18.00 11.17
C ARG A 149 5.14 16.70 10.42
N THR A 150 4.96 16.80 9.13
CA THR A 150 4.89 15.67 8.22
C THR A 150 6.17 15.65 7.40
N PRO A 151 6.89 14.53 7.32
CA PRO A 151 8.07 14.42 6.47
C PRO A 151 7.68 14.46 5.00
N ASP A 152 8.67 14.70 4.14
CA ASP A 152 8.49 14.51 2.71
C ASP A 152 8.13 13.05 2.42
N ARG A 153 7.34 12.83 1.35
CA ARG A 153 7.05 11.47 0.89
C ARG A 153 8.32 10.71 0.58
N GLY A 154 8.28 9.43 0.72
CA GLY A 154 9.30 8.54 0.18
C GLY A 154 9.15 8.34 -1.33
N PRO A 155 9.93 7.45 -1.93
CA PRO A 155 9.92 7.21 -3.37
C PRO A 155 8.59 6.64 -3.87
N TYR A 156 8.22 6.99 -5.08
CA TYR A 156 7.29 6.20 -5.88
C TYR A 156 8.04 5.01 -6.47
N MET A 157 7.65 3.82 -6.05
CA MET A 157 8.26 2.57 -6.52
C MET A 157 7.26 1.79 -7.35
N VAL A 158 7.72 1.22 -8.46
CA VAL A 158 6.89 0.40 -9.36
C VAL A 158 7.60 -0.90 -9.68
N ASN A 159 6.88 -2.02 -9.62
CA ASN A 159 7.38 -3.32 -10.02
C ASN A 159 7.13 -3.52 -11.52
N ARG A 160 8.23 -3.59 -12.29
CA ARG A 160 8.17 -3.74 -13.75
C ARG A 160 7.57 -5.09 -14.17
N MET A 161 7.95 -6.17 -13.50
CA MET A 161 7.43 -7.51 -13.81
C MET A 161 5.91 -7.57 -13.64
N ARG A 162 5.39 -6.89 -12.61
CA ARG A 162 3.95 -6.82 -12.36
C ARG A 162 3.25 -5.92 -13.38
N ALA A 163 3.84 -4.80 -13.75
CA ALA A 163 3.32 -3.92 -14.80
C ALA A 163 3.17 -4.69 -16.11
N GLU A 164 4.21 -5.42 -16.53
CA GLU A 164 4.19 -6.29 -17.71
C GLU A 164 3.11 -7.37 -17.62
N ALA A 165 3.00 -8.06 -16.47
CA ALA A 165 1.99 -9.11 -16.25
C ALA A 165 0.54 -8.59 -16.28
N LEU A 166 0.33 -7.31 -15.97
CA LEU A 166 -0.96 -6.63 -15.99
C LEU A 166 -1.21 -5.87 -17.32
N GLY A 167 -0.23 -5.79 -18.22
CA GLY A 167 -0.31 -5.00 -19.44
C GLY A 167 -0.35 -3.48 -19.18
N VAL A 168 0.25 -3.03 -18.08
CA VAL A 168 0.35 -1.61 -17.72
C VAL A 168 1.58 -1.01 -18.38
N ASP A 169 1.37 -0.02 -19.25
CA ASP A 169 2.44 0.73 -19.89
C ASP A 169 3.05 1.75 -18.93
N LEU A 170 4.39 1.77 -18.82
CA LEU A 170 5.14 2.67 -17.96
C LEU A 170 5.74 3.85 -18.73
N GLU A 171 5.79 3.85 -20.06
CA GLU A 171 6.55 4.84 -20.86
C GLU A 171 6.15 6.28 -20.52
N ASP A 172 4.85 6.58 -20.49
CA ASP A 172 4.33 7.92 -20.27
C ASP A 172 4.47 8.41 -18.82
N VAL A 173 4.87 7.53 -17.89
CA VAL A 173 4.92 7.85 -16.45
C VAL A 173 6.30 7.61 -15.82
N LEU A 174 7.28 7.15 -16.58
CA LEU A 174 8.64 6.88 -16.07
C LEU A 174 9.24 8.06 -15.32
N TYR A 175 8.98 9.29 -15.76
CA TYR A 175 9.48 10.51 -15.12
C TYR A 175 8.91 10.77 -13.72
N LEU A 176 7.88 10.04 -13.31
CA LEU A 176 7.26 10.14 -11.98
C LEU A 176 7.74 9.03 -11.04
N ILE A 177 8.38 8.01 -11.58
CA ILE A 177 8.81 6.82 -10.84
C ILE A 177 10.21 7.09 -10.31
N ASP A 178 10.37 7.05 -9.00
CA ASP A 178 11.68 7.26 -8.37
C ASP A 178 12.50 5.95 -8.37
N GLU A 179 11.83 4.78 -8.33
CA GLU A 179 12.49 3.48 -8.30
C GLU A 179 11.70 2.41 -9.08
N LEU A 180 12.39 1.70 -9.98
CA LEU A 180 11.86 0.51 -10.67
C LEU A 180 12.42 -0.75 -10.03
N VAL A 181 11.54 -1.68 -9.67
CA VAL A 181 11.87 -2.97 -9.07
C VAL A 181 11.66 -4.08 -10.10
N ASP A 182 12.71 -4.87 -10.35
CA ASP A 182 12.73 -5.95 -11.35
C ASP A 182 12.78 -7.35 -10.71
N ARG A 183 12.21 -7.50 -9.52
CA ARG A 183 12.18 -8.75 -8.77
C ARG A 183 10.87 -8.93 -8.03
N SER A 184 10.57 -10.16 -7.62
CA SER A 184 9.43 -10.49 -6.78
C SER A 184 9.84 -11.49 -5.71
N LEU A 185 9.99 -11.03 -4.47
CA LEU A 185 10.34 -11.90 -3.33
C LEU A 185 9.31 -13.02 -3.11
N ALA A 186 8.05 -12.77 -3.43
CA ALA A 186 6.98 -13.75 -3.30
C ALA A 186 7.08 -14.87 -4.36
N LEU A 187 7.60 -14.58 -5.56
CA LEU A 187 7.74 -15.56 -6.64
C LEU A 187 9.11 -16.26 -6.67
N GLU A 188 10.12 -15.72 -6.00
CA GLU A 188 11.47 -16.29 -5.92
C GLU A 188 11.61 -17.48 -4.95
N ARG A 189 10.60 -17.80 -4.14
CA ARG A 189 10.60 -18.88 -3.14
C ARG A 189 9.81 -20.11 -3.54
#